data_73e55780fc49c63879fb7d93dbbcd258
#
_entry.id   73e55780fc49c63879fb7d93dbbcd258
#
_cell.length_a   1.000
_cell.length_b   1.000
_cell.length_c   1.000
_cell.angle_alpha   90.00
_cell.angle_beta   90.00
_cell.angle_gamma   90.00
#
_symmetry.space_group_name_H-M   'P 1'
#
loop_
_entity.id
_entity.type
_entity.pdbx_description
1 polymer ?
#
loop_
_entity_poly.entity_id
_entity_poly.type
_entity_poly.pdbx_seq_one_letter_code
_entity_poly.pdbx_strand_id
1 'polypeptide(L)'
;MFSPRSIRHCRACGAPTAYREPPDDNRERAICSACGTIHYENPINVVGTVPVFEGKVLLCLRNIEPRRGFWTLPAGFMELNETTEQGAVRETVEEAGAKIVLGPLLTLLNVPHVGQVHLYYRAEMTSAALDPGPETIEARLFDESEIPWDELAFKTVKVTLERFFADRRRGQFAVHCADIA
;
A
#
# COMPACT_ATOMS: atom_id res chain seq x y z
N MET A 1 11.48 15.20 -0.70
CA MET A 1 12.57 14.31 -0.27
C MET A 1 12.22 13.84 1.14
N PHE A 2 11.74 12.60 1.30
CA PHE A 2 11.48 12.06 2.64
C PHE A 2 12.84 11.92 3.34
N SER A 3 13.04 12.69 4.42
CA SER A 3 14.17 12.46 5.31
C SER A 3 13.99 11.06 5.92
N PRO A 4 15.06 10.24 6.00
CA PRO A 4 14.95 8.96 6.71
C PRO A 4 14.37 9.25 8.09
N ARG A 5 13.36 8.47 8.49
CA ARG A 5 12.72 8.60 9.80
C ARG A 5 13.79 8.48 10.86
N SER A 6 14.17 9.57 11.46
CA SER A 6 15.14 9.54 12.56
C SER A 6 14.38 9.38 13.87
N ILE A 7 14.56 8.26 14.54
CA ILE A 7 14.08 8.05 15.91
C ILE A 7 14.94 8.94 16.82
N ARG A 8 14.36 10.04 17.31
CA ARG A 8 15.06 11.00 18.18
C ARG A 8 14.91 10.69 19.65
N HIS A 9 13.87 9.96 20.03
CA HIS A 9 13.56 9.63 21.42
C HIS A 9 13.22 8.15 21.55
N CYS A 10 13.65 7.58 22.66
CA CYS A 10 13.42 6.18 22.99
C CYS A 10 11.94 5.91 23.26
N ARG A 11 11.38 4.90 22.61
CA ARG A 11 9.96 4.48 22.81
C ARG A 11 9.73 3.87 24.20
N ALA A 12 10.81 3.37 24.87
CA ALA A 12 10.69 2.74 26.18
C ALA A 12 10.81 3.73 27.34
N CYS A 13 11.67 4.75 27.28
CA CYS A 13 11.94 5.64 28.41
C CYS A 13 11.90 7.15 28.08
N GLY A 14 11.64 7.52 26.84
CA GLY A 14 11.55 8.91 26.39
C GLY A 14 12.88 9.66 26.24
N ALA A 15 14.02 9.07 26.67
CA ALA A 15 15.32 9.72 26.57
C ALA A 15 15.80 9.84 25.11
N PRO A 16 16.73 10.78 24.80
CA PRO A 16 17.29 10.93 23.46
C PRO A 16 17.97 9.65 22.96
N THR A 17 17.92 9.42 21.64
CA THR A 17 18.64 8.35 20.96
C THR A 17 19.79 8.90 20.14
N ALA A 18 20.79 8.05 19.87
CA ALA A 18 21.87 8.32 18.93
C ALA A 18 22.01 7.15 17.94
N TYR A 19 22.26 7.47 16.67
CA TYR A 19 22.53 6.45 15.65
C TYR A 19 23.98 5.99 15.77
N ARG A 20 24.17 4.69 15.95
CA ARG A 20 25.45 4.01 15.98
C ARG A 20 25.27 2.53 15.70
N GLU A 21 26.32 1.84 15.30
CA GLU A 21 26.33 0.40 15.10
C GLU A 21 26.25 -0.32 16.47
N PRO A 22 25.23 -1.17 16.70
CA PRO A 22 25.20 -2.03 17.87
C PRO A 22 26.27 -3.11 17.79
N PRO A 23 26.67 -3.72 18.90
CA PRO A 23 27.47 -4.94 18.87
C PRO A 23 26.79 -5.99 17.99
N ASP A 24 27.55 -6.66 17.13
CA ASP A 24 27.10 -7.74 16.24
C ASP A 24 26.10 -7.29 15.13
N ASP A 25 25.93 -6.00 14.87
CA ASP A 25 25.19 -5.46 13.71
C ASP A 25 26.16 -4.75 12.75
N ASN A 26 25.78 -4.61 11.49
CA ASN A 26 26.54 -3.93 10.43
C ASN A 26 25.85 -2.69 9.92
N ARG A 27 24.87 -2.17 10.67
CA ARG A 27 24.11 -0.96 10.33
C ARG A 27 23.89 -0.09 11.55
N GLU A 28 23.88 1.20 11.32
CA GLU A 28 23.50 2.15 12.38
C GLU A 28 22.03 1.95 12.77
N ARG A 29 21.80 1.92 14.10
CA ARG A 29 20.48 1.87 14.72
C ARG A 29 20.33 3.01 15.71
N ALA A 30 19.10 3.46 15.93
CA ALA A 30 18.82 4.39 16.99
C ALA A 30 18.96 3.68 18.35
N ILE A 31 19.97 4.05 19.15
CA ILE A 31 20.22 3.45 20.45
C ILE A 31 19.96 4.49 21.53
N CYS A 32 19.18 4.13 22.55
CA CYS A 32 18.90 4.98 23.67
C CYS A 32 20.15 5.22 24.52
N SER A 33 20.47 6.48 24.80
CA SER A 33 21.62 6.85 25.64
C SER A 33 21.44 6.54 27.12
N ALA A 34 20.17 6.40 27.59
CA ALA A 34 19.86 6.17 28.99
C ALA A 34 19.61 4.69 29.32
N CYS A 35 18.81 3.98 28.56
CA CYS A 35 18.43 2.59 28.86
C CYS A 35 19.03 1.53 27.91
N GLY A 36 19.80 1.95 26.90
CA GLY A 36 20.46 1.06 25.96
C GLY A 36 19.53 0.37 24.93
N THR A 37 18.22 0.66 24.94
CA THR A 37 17.28 0.06 23.99
C THR A 37 17.69 0.36 22.55
N ILE A 38 17.80 -0.69 21.74
CA ILE A 38 18.07 -0.58 20.29
C ILE A 38 16.73 -0.56 19.56
N HIS A 39 16.52 0.42 18.71
CA HIS A 39 15.31 0.57 17.91
C HIS A 39 15.58 0.08 16.49
N TYR A 40 14.85 -0.94 16.06
CA TYR A 40 14.84 -1.43 14.69
C TYR A 40 13.72 -0.76 13.92
N GLU A 41 14.00 -0.37 12.68
CA GLU A 41 13.02 0.16 11.73
C GLU A 41 12.95 -0.78 10.53
N ASN A 42 11.74 -1.13 10.14
CA ASN A 42 11.45 -1.98 8.99
C ASN A 42 10.65 -1.18 7.95
N PRO A 43 10.66 -1.60 6.67
CA PRO A 43 9.75 -1.05 5.68
C PRO A 43 8.30 -1.16 6.13
N ILE A 44 7.51 -0.13 5.84
CA ILE A 44 6.08 -0.14 6.10
C ILE A 44 5.39 -0.94 4.98
N ASN A 45 4.50 -1.85 5.37
CA ASN A 45 3.67 -2.57 4.42
C ASN A 45 2.44 -1.72 4.06
N VAL A 46 2.20 -1.58 2.76
CA VAL A 46 0.97 -1.05 2.18
C VAL A 46 0.23 -2.20 1.56
N VAL A 47 -1.03 -2.39 1.92
CA VAL A 47 -1.85 -3.51 1.47
C VAL A 47 -3.10 -2.99 0.77
N GLY A 48 -3.47 -3.60 -0.34
CA GLY A 48 -4.61 -3.15 -1.12
C GLY A 48 -5.10 -4.21 -2.10
N THR A 49 -6.09 -3.84 -2.88
CA THR A 49 -6.72 -4.74 -3.84
C THR A 49 -6.84 -4.14 -5.23
N VAL A 50 -7.04 -5.01 -6.20
CA VAL A 50 -7.56 -4.71 -7.54
C VAL A 50 -8.99 -5.26 -7.58
N PRO A 51 -9.99 -4.49 -7.12
CA PRO A 51 -11.37 -4.97 -7.08
C PRO A 51 -11.99 -4.90 -8.47
N VAL A 52 -12.68 -5.96 -8.88
CA VAL A 52 -13.30 -6.08 -10.21
C VAL A 52 -14.78 -6.36 -10.07
N PHE A 53 -15.59 -5.69 -10.88
CA PHE A 53 -17.01 -5.97 -11.06
C PHE A 53 -17.36 -5.95 -12.55
N GLU A 54 -17.91 -7.05 -13.08
CA GLU A 54 -18.28 -7.19 -14.50
C GLU A 54 -17.17 -6.75 -15.47
N GLY A 55 -15.91 -7.08 -15.14
CA GLY A 55 -14.75 -6.77 -15.95
C GLY A 55 -14.15 -5.36 -15.77
N LYS A 56 -14.82 -4.49 -15.04
CA LYS A 56 -14.34 -3.14 -14.71
C LYS A 56 -13.56 -3.12 -13.41
N VAL A 57 -12.55 -2.27 -13.31
CA VAL A 57 -11.71 -2.12 -12.11
C VAL A 57 -12.18 -0.92 -11.30
N LEU A 58 -12.30 -1.10 -10.00
CA LEU A 58 -12.59 -0.02 -9.05
C LEU A 58 -11.36 0.83 -8.79
N LEU A 59 -11.50 2.15 -8.93
CA LEU A 59 -10.55 3.13 -8.44
C LEU A 59 -11.22 4.13 -7.50
N CYS A 60 -10.42 4.67 -6.58
CA CYS A 60 -10.80 5.69 -5.61
C CYS A 60 -10.09 7.01 -5.93
N LEU A 61 -10.82 8.12 -5.98
CA LEU A 61 -10.27 9.46 -6.11
C LEU A 61 -9.88 9.98 -4.73
N ARG A 62 -8.60 10.18 -4.48
CA ARG A 62 -8.06 10.52 -3.17
C ARG A 62 -8.55 11.87 -2.63
N ASN A 63 -8.94 11.90 -1.38
CA ASN A 63 -9.30 13.12 -0.63
C ASN A 63 -8.21 13.57 0.35
N ILE A 64 -7.10 12.83 0.45
CA ILE A 64 -6.00 13.10 1.39
C ILE A 64 -4.66 13.26 0.68
N GLU A 65 -3.73 13.99 1.32
CA GLU A 65 -2.33 14.06 0.87
C GLU A 65 -1.53 12.80 1.27
N PRO A 66 -0.51 12.42 0.51
CA PRO A 66 -0.09 13.03 -0.76
C PRO A 66 -1.01 12.67 -1.93
N ARG A 67 -0.96 13.46 -2.99
CA ARG A 67 -1.69 13.20 -4.24
C ARG A 67 -3.22 13.27 -4.12
N ARG A 68 -3.75 14.21 -3.34
CA ARG A 68 -5.17 14.54 -3.35
C ARG A 68 -5.65 14.89 -4.77
N GLY A 69 -6.82 14.36 -5.16
CA GLY A 69 -7.39 14.56 -6.49
C GLY A 69 -6.83 13.66 -7.58
N PHE A 70 -6.02 12.65 -7.22
CA PHE A 70 -5.54 11.61 -8.12
C PHE A 70 -6.21 10.26 -7.82
N TRP A 71 -6.31 9.43 -8.85
CA TRP A 71 -6.92 8.11 -8.76
C TRP A 71 -5.94 7.07 -8.21
N THR A 72 -6.45 6.15 -7.41
CA THR A 72 -5.67 5.05 -6.85
C THR A 72 -6.50 3.76 -6.76
N LEU A 73 -5.83 2.63 -6.64
CA LEU A 73 -6.45 1.42 -6.11
C LEU A 73 -6.70 1.60 -4.61
N PRO A 74 -7.77 1.03 -4.03
CA PRO A 74 -7.97 1.06 -2.59
C PRO A 74 -6.81 0.34 -1.89
N ALA A 75 -6.09 1.07 -1.02
CA ALA A 75 -4.92 0.58 -0.32
C ALA A 75 -4.44 1.55 0.77
N GLY A 76 -4.01 1.02 1.89
CA GLY A 76 -3.42 1.78 2.98
C GLY A 76 -2.39 1.00 3.79
N PHE A 77 -2.01 1.56 4.93
CA PHE A 77 -1.01 0.94 5.80
C PHE A 77 -1.58 -0.26 6.53
N MET A 78 -0.81 -1.35 6.49
CA MET A 78 -1.12 -2.53 7.30
C MET A 78 -1.04 -2.18 8.78
N GLU A 79 -2.03 -2.61 9.56
CA GLU A 79 -2.09 -2.41 10.99
C GLU A 79 -1.50 -3.60 11.77
N LEU A 80 -1.23 -3.38 13.06
CA LEU A 80 -0.78 -4.47 13.95
C LEU A 80 -1.94 -5.45 14.18
N ASN A 81 -1.59 -6.74 14.28
CA ASN A 81 -2.50 -7.85 14.54
C ASN A 81 -3.47 -8.19 13.41
N GLU A 82 -3.25 -7.70 12.19
CA GLU A 82 -3.95 -8.17 10.99
C GLU A 82 -3.00 -8.90 10.02
N THR A 83 -3.54 -9.77 9.19
CA THR A 83 -2.80 -10.34 8.06
C THR A 83 -2.83 -9.35 6.88
N THR A 84 -1.95 -9.54 5.90
CA THR A 84 -1.94 -8.71 4.69
C THR A 84 -3.26 -8.78 3.92
N GLU A 85 -3.93 -9.93 3.94
CA GLU A 85 -5.25 -10.16 3.36
C GLU A 85 -6.34 -9.39 4.11
N GLN A 86 -6.31 -9.42 5.45
CA GLN A 86 -7.26 -8.71 6.29
C GLN A 86 -7.15 -7.20 6.09
N GLY A 87 -5.92 -6.67 6.07
CA GLY A 87 -5.66 -5.26 5.81
C GLY A 87 -6.14 -4.84 4.42
N ALA A 88 -5.87 -5.63 3.38
CA ALA A 88 -6.31 -5.33 2.02
C ALA A 88 -7.85 -5.27 1.89
N VAL A 89 -8.56 -6.19 2.59
CA VAL A 89 -10.04 -6.16 2.64
C VAL A 89 -10.53 -4.95 3.41
N ARG A 90 -9.96 -4.65 4.58
CA ARG A 90 -10.32 -3.50 5.42
C ARG A 90 -10.20 -2.19 4.64
N GLU A 91 -9.05 -1.94 4.01
CA GLU A 91 -8.80 -0.74 3.21
C GLU A 91 -9.81 -0.59 2.06
N THR A 92 -10.14 -1.70 1.38
CA THR A 92 -11.14 -1.68 0.29
C THR A 92 -12.54 -1.29 0.78
N VAL A 93 -12.91 -1.78 1.97
CA VAL A 93 -14.19 -1.42 2.59
C VAL A 93 -14.18 0.03 3.09
N GLU A 94 -13.10 0.46 3.75
CA GLU A 94 -12.97 1.81 4.30
C GLU A 94 -12.94 2.89 3.22
N GLU A 95 -12.19 2.67 2.13
CA GLU A 95 -12.04 3.67 1.08
C GLU A 95 -13.19 3.68 0.07
N ALA A 96 -13.80 2.54 -0.22
CA ALA A 96 -14.80 2.42 -1.28
C ALA A 96 -16.18 1.90 -0.84
N GLY A 97 -16.32 1.37 0.39
CA GLY A 97 -17.53 0.67 0.83
C GLY A 97 -17.81 -0.61 0.04
N ALA A 98 -16.86 -1.06 -0.77
CA ALA A 98 -17.04 -2.18 -1.68
C ALA A 98 -16.97 -3.52 -0.93
N LYS A 99 -17.94 -4.41 -1.19
CA LYS A 99 -17.94 -5.79 -0.69
C LYS A 99 -17.20 -6.68 -1.69
N ILE A 100 -16.15 -7.35 -1.23
CA ILE A 100 -15.28 -8.15 -2.08
C ILE A 100 -15.12 -9.59 -1.59
N VAL A 101 -14.80 -10.47 -2.52
CA VAL A 101 -14.19 -11.77 -2.27
C VAL A 101 -12.72 -11.65 -2.67
N LEU A 102 -11.83 -11.78 -1.69
CA LEU A 102 -10.40 -11.64 -1.92
C LEU A 102 -9.87 -12.84 -2.69
N GLY A 103 -9.05 -12.56 -3.69
CA GLY A 103 -8.32 -13.54 -4.50
C GLY A 103 -6.82 -13.58 -4.15
N PRO A 104 -6.01 -14.24 -4.96
CA PRO A 104 -4.57 -14.35 -4.75
C PRO A 104 -3.83 -13.01 -4.86
N LEU A 105 -2.64 -12.96 -4.23
CA LEU A 105 -1.67 -11.86 -4.42
C LEU A 105 -1.36 -11.70 -5.92
N LEU A 106 -1.35 -10.47 -6.39
CA LEU A 106 -1.02 -10.10 -7.77
C LEU A 106 0.35 -9.45 -7.86
N THR A 107 0.62 -8.43 -7.02
CA THR A 107 1.90 -7.74 -7.04
C THR A 107 2.50 -7.61 -5.64
N LEU A 108 3.84 -7.73 -5.57
CA LEU A 108 4.69 -7.32 -4.47
C LEU A 108 5.70 -6.31 -5.02
N LEU A 109 5.58 -5.06 -4.62
CA LEU A 109 6.37 -3.95 -5.16
C LEU A 109 7.20 -3.32 -4.04
N ASN A 110 8.53 -3.38 -4.20
CA ASN A 110 9.43 -2.72 -3.28
C ASN A 110 9.57 -1.24 -3.67
N VAL A 111 9.46 -0.34 -2.70
CA VAL A 111 9.63 1.11 -2.86
C VAL A 111 10.72 1.61 -1.90
N PRO A 112 12.01 1.27 -2.16
CA PRO A 112 13.09 1.48 -1.20
C PRO A 112 13.30 2.93 -0.79
N HIS A 113 13.13 3.87 -1.73
CA HIS A 113 13.37 5.30 -1.50
C HIS A 113 12.39 5.96 -0.51
N VAL A 114 11.25 5.31 -0.23
CA VAL A 114 10.30 5.74 0.82
C VAL A 114 10.17 4.72 1.95
N GLY A 115 10.92 3.61 1.89
CA GLY A 115 10.91 2.56 2.91
C GLY A 115 9.55 1.85 3.00
N GLN A 116 8.99 1.44 1.86
CA GLN A 116 7.69 0.75 1.79
C GLN A 116 7.77 -0.51 0.95
N VAL A 117 6.86 -1.46 1.25
CA VAL A 117 6.54 -2.63 0.42
C VAL A 117 5.04 -2.62 0.17
N HIS A 118 4.63 -2.65 -1.09
CA HIS A 118 3.23 -2.64 -1.49
C HIS A 118 2.79 -4.03 -1.96
N LEU A 119 1.69 -4.52 -1.41
CA LEU A 119 1.07 -5.80 -1.76
C LEU A 119 -0.34 -5.55 -2.28
N TYR A 120 -0.61 -5.92 -3.53
CA TYR A 120 -1.95 -5.83 -4.10
C TYR A 120 -2.49 -7.21 -4.42
N TYR A 121 -3.69 -7.47 -3.92
CA TYR A 121 -4.44 -8.71 -4.15
C TYR A 121 -5.47 -8.49 -5.24
N ARG A 122 -5.76 -9.53 -6.01
CA ARG A 122 -6.97 -9.52 -6.85
C ARG A 122 -8.20 -9.63 -5.94
N ALA A 123 -9.29 -9.04 -6.36
CA ALA A 123 -10.55 -9.18 -5.65
C ALA A 123 -11.73 -9.11 -6.62
N GLU A 124 -12.78 -9.88 -6.35
CA GLU A 124 -14.05 -9.82 -7.06
C GLU A 124 -15.07 -9.11 -6.19
N MET A 125 -15.69 -8.06 -6.72
CA MET A 125 -16.77 -7.37 -6.02
C MET A 125 -18.06 -8.18 -6.13
N THR A 126 -18.82 -8.26 -5.03
CA THR A 126 -20.10 -9.00 -4.99
C THR A 126 -21.28 -8.16 -5.46
N SER A 127 -21.11 -6.85 -5.62
CA SER A 127 -22.10 -5.90 -6.15
C SER A 127 -21.41 -4.63 -6.64
N ALA A 128 -22.10 -3.84 -7.47
CA ALA A 128 -21.64 -2.51 -7.88
C ALA A 128 -21.87 -1.41 -6.84
N ALA A 129 -22.40 -1.74 -5.65
CA ALA A 129 -22.69 -0.76 -4.60
C ALA A 129 -21.35 -0.24 -4.02
N LEU A 130 -21.23 1.07 -3.95
CA LEU A 130 -20.09 1.80 -3.41
C LEU A 130 -20.57 2.79 -2.35
N ASP A 131 -19.80 2.93 -1.28
CA ASP A 131 -20.04 3.90 -0.19
C ASP A 131 -18.69 4.44 0.26
N PRO A 132 -18.09 5.39 -0.49
CA PRO A 132 -16.74 5.87 -0.24
C PRO A 132 -16.61 6.54 1.12
N GLY A 133 -15.56 6.16 1.85
CA GLY A 133 -15.20 6.75 3.14
C GLY A 133 -14.61 8.17 3.01
N PRO A 134 -14.27 8.80 4.15
CA PRO A 134 -13.85 10.22 4.20
C PRO A 134 -12.53 10.51 3.45
N GLU A 135 -11.71 9.49 3.22
CA GLU A 135 -10.43 9.61 2.49
C GLU A 135 -10.59 9.52 0.97
N THR A 136 -11.82 9.30 0.49
CA THR A 136 -12.16 9.14 -0.93
C THR A 136 -13.21 10.18 -1.35
N ILE A 137 -12.90 10.96 -2.40
CA ILE A 137 -13.84 11.93 -2.99
C ILE A 137 -14.89 11.19 -3.82
N GLU A 138 -14.45 10.20 -4.60
CA GLU A 138 -15.27 9.41 -5.52
C GLU A 138 -14.69 8.01 -5.64
N ALA A 139 -15.54 7.00 -5.65
CA ALA A 139 -15.18 5.63 -6.00
C ALA A 139 -15.94 5.25 -7.28
N ARG A 140 -15.24 4.73 -8.31
CA ARG A 140 -15.83 4.46 -9.63
C ARG A 140 -15.21 3.25 -10.32
N LEU A 141 -16.06 2.55 -11.08
CA LEU A 141 -15.67 1.41 -11.92
C LEU A 141 -15.25 1.90 -13.32
N PHE A 142 -14.09 1.44 -13.78
CA PHE A 142 -13.50 1.82 -15.06
C PHE A 142 -13.30 0.62 -15.96
N ASP A 143 -13.67 0.74 -17.22
CA ASP A 143 -13.12 -0.13 -18.26
C ASP A 143 -11.62 0.14 -18.46
N GLU A 144 -10.87 -0.82 -18.99
CA GLU A 144 -9.42 -0.63 -19.23
C GLU A 144 -9.10 0.61 -20.08
N SER A 145 -9.95 0.88 -21.08
CA SER A 145 -9.81 2.05 -21.98
C SER A 145 -10.14 3.39 -21.32
N GLU A 146 -10.85 3.37 -20.19
CA GLU A 146 -11.28 4.56 -19.45
C GLU A 146 -10.35 4.91 -18.28
N ILE A 147 -9.37 4.04 -17.97
CA ILE A 147 -8.42 4.28 -16.87
C ILE A 147 -7.67 5.60 -17.11
N PRO A 148 -7.71 6.54 -16.15
CA PRO A 148 -7.02 7.83 -16.27
C PRO A 148 -5.52 7.67 -15.95
N TRP A 149 -4.76 7.05 -16.85
CA TRP A 149 -3.37 6.63 -16.65
C TRP A 149 -2.42 7.76 -16.21
N ASP A 150 -2.68 9.00 -16.65
CA ASP A 150 -1.85 10.16 -16.32
C ASP A 150 -2.26 10.81 -14.99
N GLU A 151 -3.44 10.43 -14.46
CA GLU A 151 -3.97 10.91 -13.19
C GLU A 151 -3.87 9.84 -12.08
N LEU A 152 -3.12 8.77 -12.29
CA LEU A 152 -2.86 7.79 -11.25
C LEU A 152 -1.89 8.35 -10.20
N ALA A 153 -2.25 8.21 -8.93
CA ALA A 153 -1.54 8.80 -7.81
C ALA A 153 -0.11 8.27 -7.67
N PHE A 154 0.09 6.97 -7.89
CA PHE A 154 1.34 6.29 -7.57
C PHE A 154 1.78 5.34 -8.68
N LYS A 155 3.09 5.28 -8.89
CA LYS A 155 3.70 4.36 -9.85
C LYS A 155 3.39 2.88 -9.53
N THR A 156 3.23 2.54 -8.24
CA THR A 156 2.84 1.21 -7.79
C THR A 156 1.44 0.81 -8.29
N VAL A 157 0.48 1.75 -8.29
CA VAL A 157 -0.87 1.55 -8.83
C VAL A 157 -0.80 1.31 -10.34
N LYS A 158 -0.05 2.15 -11.07
CA LYS A 158 0.13 2.01 -12.52
C LYS A 158 0.71 0.64 -12.88
N VAL A 159 1.81 0.25 -12.24
CA VAL A 159 2.45 -1.06 -12.48
C VAL A 159 1.49 -2.21 -12.16
N THR A 160 0.76 -2.13 -11.06
CA THR A 160 -0.22 -3.16 -10.67
C THR A 160 -1.32 -3.32 -11.71
N LEU A 161 -1.90 -2.21 -12.20
CA LEU A 161 -2.93 -2.23 -13.23
C LEU A 161 -2.38 -2.77 -14.57
N GLU A 162 -1.19 -2.35 -14.98
CA GLU A 162 -0.55 -2.87 -16.20
C GLU A 162 -0.36 -4.39 -16.14
N ARG A 163 0.09 -4.92 -14.99
CA ARG A 163 0.24 -6.37 -14.77
C ARG A 163 -1.11 -7.08 -14.77
N PHE A 164 -2.09 -6.53 -14.06
CA PHE A 164 -3.45 -7.06 -14.01
C PHE A 164 -4.05 -7.22 -15.42
N PHE A 165 -4.04 -6.17 -16.22
CA PHE A 165 -4.62 -6.21 -17.57
C PHE A 165 -3.82 -7.11 -18.52
N ALA A 166 -2.49 -7.14 -18.40
CA ALA A 166 -1.65 -8.05 -19.19
C ALA A 166 -1.97 -9.51 -18.90
N ASP A 167 -2.12 -9.89 -17.62
CA ASP A 167 -2.47 -11.25 -17.22
C ASP A 167 -3.89 -11.61 -17.62
N ARG A 168 -4.84 -10.68 -17.48
CA ARG A 168 -6.22 -10.85 -17.92
C ARG A 168 -6.30 -11.18 -19.42
N ARG A 169 -5.55 -10.46 -20.26
CA ARG A 169 -5.49 -10.74 -21.71
C ARG A 169 -4.89 -12.11 -22.05
N ARG A 170 -3.98 -12.61 -21.20
CA ARG A 170 -3.38 -13.95 -21.35
C ARG A 170 -4.28 -15.07 -20.80
N GLY A 171 -5.29 -14.72 -20.00
CA GLY A 171 -6.11 -15.70 -19.27
C GLY A 171 -5.36 -16.42 -18.13
N GLN A 172 -4.17 -15.92 -17.75
CA GLN A 172 -3.33 -16.52 -16.71
C GLN A 172 -2.75 -15.44 -15.82
N PHE A 173 -3.03 -15.53 -14.51
CA PHE A 173 -2.50 -14.62 -13.50
C PHE A 173 -1.31 -15.23 -12.77
N ALA A 174 -0.31 -14.41 -12.52
CA ALA A 174 0.88 -14.75 -11.73
C ALA A 174 1.14 -13.68 -10.66
N VAL A 175 2.02 -13.98 -9.70
CA VAL A 175 2.54 -12.98 -8.77
C VAL A 175 3.70 -12.25 -9.45
N HIS A 176 3.63 -10.92 -9.48
CA HIS A 176 4.66 -10.07 -10.05
C HIS A 176 5.43 -9.34 -8.96
N CYS A 177 6.75 -9.50 -8.93
CA CYS A 177 7.63 -8.78 -8.02
C CYS A 177 8.45 -7.75 -8.81
N ALA A 178 8.57 -6.52 -8.30
CA ALA A 178 9.39 -5.48 -8.92
C ALA A 178 9.87 -4.44 -7.90
N ASP A 179 10.95 -3.73 -8.27
CA ASP A 179 11.44 -2.57 -7.55
C ASP A 179 10.99 -1.30 -8.26
N ILE A 180 10.45 -0.37 -7.48
CA ILE A 180 9.97 0.93 -7.96
C ILE A 180 11.00 1.99 -7.60
N ALA A 181 11.60 2.57 -8.63
CA ALA A 181 12.56 3.67 -8.52
C ALA A 181 11.86 5.04 -8.51
#